data_abb2126d206df507191ba6d03f4a5540
#
_entry.id   abb2126d206df507191ba6d03f4a5540
#
_cell.length_a   1.000
_cell.length_b   1.000
_cell.length_c   1.000
_cell.angle_alpha   90.00
_cell.angle_beta   90.00
_cell.angle_gamma   90.00
#
_symmetry.space_group_name_H-M   'P 1'
#
loop_
_entity.id
_entity.type
_entity.pdbx_description
1 polymer ?
#
loop_
_entity_poly.entity_id
_entity_poly.type
_entity_poly.pdbx_seq_one_letter_code
_entity_poly.pdbx_strand_id
1 'polypeptide(L)'
;MSALVNEMPTVNLMQAKNRILANPDIIYFLRGEPGVGKSSLALELQRATGYPLSMMDVPNLDLGDIAMPIIDHENKVTRYYPNARFGIHTGEPVVICLDEFTKGADPVKNMLHPMFEVFMPRLGDLHIHEDSITYLTGNLDTDGVGDGLAQHTRQRIIELIVRKPNSDEWLAWALNNGISPILMAWVDRYPQCLESYLDG
;
A
#
# COMPACT_ATOMS: atom_id res chain seq x y z
N MET A 1 -19.64 -6.57 -14.96
CA MET A 1 -18.39 -5.98 -14.46
C MET A 1 -17.29 -7.01 -14.16
N SER A 2 -17.59 -8.31 -14.03
CA SER A 2 -16.57 -9.36 -13.79
C SER A 2 -15.63 -9.66 -14.98
N ALA A 3 -15.98 -9.28 -16.19
CA ALA A 3 -15.18 -9.57 -17.40
C ALA A 3 -13.90 -8.71 -17.52
N LEU A 4 -13.89 -7.48 -16.97
CA LEU A 4 -12.72 -6.59 -17.08
C LEU A 4 -11.58 -6.96 -16.13
N VAL A 5 -11.86 -7.62 -15.01
CA VAL A 5 -10.83 -8.05 -14.05
C VAL A 5 -9.98 -9.19 -14.62
N ASN A 6 -10.55 -10.01 -15.50
CA ASN A 6 -9.83 -11.11 -16.16
C ASN A 6 -8.87 -10.66 -17.27
N GLU A 7 -8.90 -9.39 -17.71
CA GLU A 7 -8.03 -8.85 -18.76
C GLU A 7 -6.85 -8.02 -18.20
N MET A 8 -6.86 -7.66 -16.92
CA MET A 8 -5.73 -6.93 -16.32
C MET A 8 -4.54 -7.88 -16.08
N PRO A 9 -3.32 -7.49 -16.49
CA PRO A 9 -2.14 -8.31 -16.24
C PRO A 9 -1.89 -8.44 -14.74
N THR A 10 -1.92 -9.67 -14.25
CA THR A 10 -1.59 -9.96 -12.85
C THR A 10 -0.08 -9.98 -12.64
N VAL A 11 0.36 -9.58 -11.45
CA VAL A 11 1.76 -9.61 -11.03
C VAL A 11 1.91 -10.42 -9.75
N ASN A 12 3.08 -11.03 -9.54
CA ASN A 12 3.43 -11.54 -8.22
C ASN A 12 4.02 -10.43 -7.33
N LEU A 13 4.18 -10.67 -6.03
CA LEU A 13 4.72 -9.66 -5.10
C LEU A 13 6.13 -9.19 -5.45
N MET A 14 6.99 -10.06 -5.97
CA MET A 14 8.35 -9.68 -6.38
C MET A 14 8.31 -8.72 -7.58
N GLN A 15 7.44 -8.99 -8.55
CA GLN A 15 7.24 -8.10 -9.69
C GLN A 15 6.65 -6.74 -9.25
N ALA A 16 5.70 -6.75 -8.30
CA ALA A 16 5.16 -5.52 -7.73
C ALA A 16 6.25 -4.71 -7.01
N LYS A 17 7.06 -5.36 -6.17
CA LYS A 17 8.22 -4.76 -5.50
C LYS A 17 9.18 -4.10 -6.49
N ASN A 18 9.58 -4.84 -7.52
CA ASN A 18 10.54 -4.33 -8.52
C ASN A 18 9.98 -3.14 -9.30
N ARG A 19 8.68 -3.13 -9.62
CA ARG A 19 8.02 -1.99 -10.28
C ARG A 19 8.02 -0.76 -9.39
N ILE A 20 7.68 -0.91 -8.11
CA ILE A 20 7.67 0.18 -7.13
C ILE A 20 9.08 0.76 -6.97
N LEU A 21 10.10 -0.09 -6.79
CA LEU A 21 11.49 0.37 -6.63
C LEU A 21 12.06 1.02 -7.89
N ALA A 22 11.62 0.60 -9.08
CA ALA A 22 12.06 1.20 -10.35
C ALA A 22 11.38 2.55 -10.64
N ASN A 23 10.24 2.84 -10.02
CA ASN A 23 9.47 4.05 -10.24
C ASN A 23 8.86 4.53 -8.92
N PRO A 24 9.67 5.04 -7.99
CA PRO A 24 9.22 5.40 -6.63
C PRO A 24 8.25 6.59 -6.62
N ASP A 25 8.28 7.44 -7.64
CA ASP A 25 7.40 8.59 -7.86
C ASP A 25 5.97 8.19 -8.29
N ILE A 26 5.77 6.93 -8.70
CA ILE A 26 4.46 6.42 -9.08
C ILE A 26 3.77 5.80 -7.87
N ILE A 27 2.54 6.21 -7.62
CA ILE A 27 1.72 5.61 -6.58
C ILE A 27 1.03 4.37 -7.13
N TYR A 28 1.32 3.23 -6.53
CA TYR A 28 0.72 1.95 -6.88
C TYR A 28 -0.41 1.58 -5.93
N PHE A 29 -1.49 1.08 -6.47
CA PHE A 29 -2.57 0.46 -5.72
C PHE A 29 -2.54 -1.06 -5.94
N LEU A 30 -2.14 -1.79 -4.92
CA LEU A 30 -2.02 -3.25 -4.95
C LEU A 30 -3.35 -3.88 -4.54
N ARG A 31 -4.03 -4.51 -5.47
CA ARG A 31 -5.26 -5.26 -5.22
C ARG A 31 -5.00 -6.76 -5.34
N GLY A 32 -5.65 -7.53 -4.52
CA GLY A 32 -5.49 -8.99 -4.53
C GLY A 32 -6.23 -9.63 -3.38
N GLU A 33 -6.28 -10.95 -3.38
CA GLU A 33 -6.90 -11.72 -2.31
C GLU A 33 -6.28 -11.42 -0.93
N PRO A 34 -7.02 -11.60 0.16
CA PRO A 34 -6.45 -11.60 1.50
C PRO A 34 -5.31 -12.64 1.61
N GLY A 35 -4.27 -12.31 2.35
CA GLY A 35 -3.16 -13.23 2.61
C GLY A 35 -2.11 -13.35 1.50
N VAL A 36 -2.23 -12.65 0.36
CA VAL A 36 -1.19 -12.68 -0.69
C VAL A 36 0.10 -11.94 -0.31
N GLY A 37 0.12 -11.22 0.82
CA GLY A 37 1.32 -10.53 1.33
C GLY A 37 1.43 -9.06 0.93
N LYS A 38 0.35 -8.40 0.49
CA LYS A 38 0.36 -6.97 0.10
C LYS A 38 0.92 -6.06 1.18
N SER A 39 0.50 -6.25 2.44
CA SER A 39 0.98 -5.45 3.57
C SER A 39 2.41 -5.81 3.97
N SER A 40 2.81 -7.09 3.87
CA SER A 40 4.21 -7.49 4.16
C SER A 40 5.22 -6.96 3.16
N LEU A 41 4.78 -6.53 1.97
CA LEU A 41 5.63 -5.86 0.99
C LEU A 41 6.28 -4.58 1.57
N ALA A 42 5.64 -3.93 2.55
CA ALA A 42 6.18 -2.76 3.24
C ALA A 42 7.56 -3.04 3.87
N LEU A 43 7.71 -4.18 4.54
CA LEU A 43 8.98 -4.60 5.15
C LEU A 43 10.05 -4.90 4.08
N GLU A 44 9.64 -5.45 2.94
CA GLU A 44 10.55 -5.73 1.83
C GLU A 44 11.05 -4.44 1.17
N LEU A 45 10.20 -3.41 1.05
CA LEU A 45 10.57 -2.09 0.56
C LEU A 45 11.48 -1.37 1.55
N GLN A 46 11.14 -1.41 2.85
CA GLN A 46 12.01 -0.87 3.90
C GLN A 46 13.41 -1.47 3.86
N ARG A 47 13.52 -2.81 3.76
CA ARG A 47 14.83 -3.50 3.68
C ARG A 47 15.62 -3.11 2.43
N ALA A 48 14.93 -2.92 1.31
CA ALA A 48 15.56 -2.60 0.03
C ALA A 48 16.08 -1.16 -0.04
N THR A 49 15.36 -0.21 0.58
CA THR A 49 15.67 1.22 0.54
C THR A 49 16.44 1.70 1.76
N GLY A 50 16.28 1.05 2.90
CA GLY A 50 16.77 1.54 4.20
C GLY A 50 15.90 2.67 4.78
N TYR A 51 14.82 3.07 4.13
CA TYR A 51 13.95 4.17 4.59
C TYR A 51 13.10 3.75 5.79
N PRO A 52 12.74 4.68 6.69
CA PRO A 52 11.74 4.43 7.72
C PRO A 52 10.42 3.94 7.10
N LEU A 53 9.70 3.09 7.84
CA LEU A 53 8.41 2.56 7.41
C LEU A 53 7.26 3.19 8.20
N SER A 54 6.30 3.74 7.47
CA SER A 54 4.99 4.16 7.95
C SER A 54 3.93 3.21 7.41
N MET A 55 3.26 2.47 8.28
CA MET A 55 2.17 1.58 7.90
C MET A 55 0.89 2.05 8.58
N MET A 56 -0.08 2.48 7.77
CA MET A 56 -1.32 3.09 8.23
C MET A 56 -2.50 2.20 7.84
N ASP A 57 -3.19 1.66 8.83
CA ASP A 57 -4.43 0.90 8.66
C ASP A 57 -5.60 1.89 8.48
N VAL A 58 -5.91 2.20 7.23
CA VAL A 58 -6.81 3.30 6.85
C VAL A 58 -8.24 3.15 7.39
N PRO A 59 -8.85 1.96 7.47
CA PRO A 59 -10.16 1.77 8.10
C PRO A 59 -10.25 2.23 9.55
N ASN A 60 -9.13 2.16 10.28
CA ASN A 60 -9.04 2.49 11.69
C ASN A 60 -8.53 3.91 11.97
N LEU A 61 -8.36 4.74 10.93
CA LEU A 61 -7.97 6.14 11.09
C LEU A 61 -9.19 7.05 11.23
N ASP A 62 -9.02 8.09 12.04
CA ASP A 62 -9.89 9.27 12.00
C ASP A 62 -9.13 10.50 11.47
N LEU A 63 -9.82 11.64 11.37
CA LEU A 63 -9.22 12.88 10.84
C LEU A 63 -8.07 13.38 11.71
N GLY A 64 -8.15 13.20 13.02
CA GLY A 64 -7.12 13.57 13.98
C GLY A 64 -5.85 12.72 13.86
N ASP A 65 -5.98 11.48 13.38
CA ASP A 65 -4.83 10.62 13.10
C ASP A 65 -4.04 11.04 11.86
N ILE A 66 -4.62 11.87 11.00
CA ILE A 66 -3.96 12.29 9.75
C ILE A 66 -3.22 13.61 9.95
N ALA A 67 -3.92 14.67 10.31
CA ALA A 67 -3.31 15.97 10.56
C ALA A 67 -4.15 16.79 11.54
N MET A 68 -3.47 17.56 12.39
CA MET A 68 -4.10 18.40 13.39
C MET A 68 -3.87 19.88 13.08
N PRO A 69 -4.91 20.73 13.23
CA PRO A 69 -4.75 22.19 13.14
C PRO A 69 -4.04 22.73 14.37
N ILE A 70 -3.03 23.54 14.16
CA ILE A 70 -2.32 24.29 15.21
C ILE A 70 -2.45 25.77 14.90
N ILE A 71 -2.92 26.53 15.87
CA ILE A 71 -3.10 27.99 15.73
C ILE A 71 -1.76 28.68 16.02
N ASP A 72 -1.26 29.40 15.02
CA ASP A 72 -0.13 30.31 15.17
C ASP A 72 -0.69 31.71 15.47
N HIS A 73 -0.69 32.07 16.74
CA HIS A 73 -1.24 33.34 17.20
C HIS A 73 -0.43 34.55 16.75
N GLU A 74 0.87 34.42 16.53
CA GLU A 74 1.75 35.50 16.10
C GLU A 74 1.48 35.90 14.66
N ASN A 75 1.40 34.91 13.78
CA ASN A 75 1.16 35.10 12.36
C ASN A 75 -0.33 35.14 11.99
N LYS A 76 -1.22 34.86 12.94
CA LYS A 76 -2.70 34.84 12.77
C LYS A 76 -3.13 33.82 11.68
N VAL A 77 -2.49 32.67 11.63
CA VAL A 77 -2.79 31.58 10.68
C VAL A 77 -3.02 30.27 11.41
N THR A 78 -3.71 29.35 10.75
CA THR A 78 -3.81 27.95 11.18
C THR A 78 -2.91 27.11 10.30
N ARG A 79 -2.09 26.27 10.90
CA ARG A 79 -1.22 25.31 10.21
C ARG A 79 -1.72 23.88 10.49
N TYR A 80 -1.59 23.02 9.50
CA TYR A 80 -1.98 21.62 9.61
C TYR A 80 -0.74 20.74 9.59
N TYR A 81 -0.39 20.16 10.75
CA TYR A 81 0.76 19.26 10.86
C TYR A 81 0.29 17.81 10.80
N PRO A 82 0.92 16.99 9.92
CA PRO A 82 0.63 15.56 9.86
C PRO A 82 1.06 14.86 11.16
N ASN A 83 0.36 13.77 11.48
CA ASN A 83 0.77 12.91 12.58
C ASN A 83 2.18 12.36 12.33
N ALA A 84 3.02 12.34 13.37
CA ALA A 84 4.40 11.86 13.28
C ALA A 84 4.52 10.40 12.79
N ARG A 85 3.47 9.59 12.93
CA ARG A 85 3.40 8.21 12.43
C ARG A 85 3.61 8.09 10.91
N PHE A 86 3.32 9.16 10.14
CA PHE A 86 3.59 9.19 8.70
C PHE A 86 5.08 9.36 8.37
N GLY A 87 5.90 9.78 9.32
CA GLY A 87 7.34 9.99 9.11
C GLY A 87 7.72 11.25 8.32
N ILE A 88 6.75 11.96 7.73
CA ILE A 88 6.96 13.10 6.81
C ILE A 88 7.63 14.30 7.52
N HIS A 89 7.40 14.46 8.83
CA HIS A 89 7.92 15.57 9.64
C HIS A 89 9.46 15.61 9.72
N THR A 90 10.13 14.51 9.40
CA THR A 90 11.60 14.43 9.40
C THR A 90 12.22 15.12 8.19
N GLY A 91 11.47 15.30 7.11
CA GLY A 91 11.97 15.78 5.82
C GLY A 91 12.80 14.75 5.05
N GLU A 92 12.93 13.53 5.57
CA GLU A 92 13.68 12.43 4.97
C GLU A 92 12.76 11.49 4.19
N PRO A 93 13.29 10.69 3.24
CA PRO A 93 12.51 9.70 2.51
C PRO A 93 11.87 8.66 3.44
N VAL A 94 10.63 8.27 3.15
CA VAL A 94 9.86 7.30 3.94
C VAL A 94 9.09 6.34 3.02
N VAL A 95 8.96 5.08 3.43
CA VAL A 95 8.02 4.13 2.81
C VAL A 95 6.68 4.26 3.51
N ILE A 96 5.63 4.68 2.79
CA ILE A 96 4.27 4.85 3.32
C ILE A 96 3.36 3.80 2.69
N CYS A 97 2.82 2.92 3.51
CA CYS A 97 1.80 1.96 3.14
C CYS A 97 0.44 2.41 3.70
N LEU A 98 -0.51 2.72 2.82
CA LEU A 98 -1.91 2.97 3.17
C LEU A 98 -2.69 1.66 3.01
N ASP A 99 -2.75 0.87 4.09
CA ASP A 99 -3.33 -0.47 4.07
C ASP A 99 -4.85 -0.44 4.10
N GLU A 100 -5.48 -1.32 3.34
CA GLU A 100 -6.94 -1.44 3.18
C GLU A 100 -7.64 -0.11 2.79
N PHE A 101 -7.01 0.70 1.95
CA PHE A 101 -7.42 2.07 1.62
C PHE A 101 -8.90 2.18 1.19
N THR A 102 -9.41 1.23 0.42
CA THR A 102 -10.81 1.24 -0.06
C THR A 102 -11.84 1.13 1.06
N LYS A 103 -11.47 0.52 2.19
CA LYS A 103 -12.34 0.36 3.36
C LYS A 103 -12.37 1.58 4.28
N GLY A 104 -11.48 2.55 4.08
CA GLY A 104 -11.43 3.79 4.85
C GLY A 104 -12.67 4.64 4.66
N ALA A 105 -13.03 5.41 5.67
CA ALA A 105 -14.13 6.39 5.60
C ALA A 105 -13.81 7.49 4.57
N ASP A 106 -14.80 7.98 3.83
CA ASP A 106 -14.60 9.00 2.79
C ASP A 106 -13.91 10.28 3.29
N PRO A 107 -14.23 10.84 4.48
CA PRO A 107 -13.51 12.00 5.00
C PRO A 107 -12.00 11.73 5.18
N VAL A 108 -11.62 10.53 5.64
CA VAL A 108 -10.24 10.09 5.81
C VAL A 108 -9.53 10.01 4.46
N LYS A 109 -10.15 9.33 3.48
CA LYS A 109 -9.62 9.23 2.12
C LYS A 109 -9.43 10.59 1.47
N ASN A 110 -10.39 11.51 1.66
CA ASN A 110 -10.31 12.88 1.14
C ASN A 110 -9.15 13.67 1.77
N MET A 111 -8.88 13.49 3.06
CA MET A 111 -7.79 14.14 3.76
C MET A 111 -6.41 13.59 3.37
N LEU A 112 -6.34 12.31 2.96
CA LEU A 112 -5.13 11.68 2.42
C LEU A 112 -4.87 12.01 0.94
N HIS A 113 -5.89 12.50 0.22
CA HIS A 113 -5.81 12.75 -1.22
C HIS A 113 -4.65 13.66 -1.68
N PRO A 114 -4.26 14.73 -0.95
CA PRO A 114 -3.11 15.55 -1.33
C PRO A 114 -1.77 14.80 -1.41
N MET A 115 -1.66 13.61 -0.78
CA MET A 115 -0.48 12.75 -0.90
C MET A 115 -0.31 12.18 -2.32
N PHE A 116 -1.38 12.16 -3.13
CA PHE A 116 -1.40 11.61 -4.49
C PHE A 116 -1.18 12.67 -5.57
N GLU A 117 -0.83 13.90 -5.20
CA GLU A 117 -0.51 14.94 -6.17
C GLU A 117 0.85 14.68 -6.82
N VAL A 118 0.89 14.80 -8.17
CA VAL A 118 2.08 14.45 -8.98
C VAL A 118 3.24 15.41 -8.75
N PHE A 119 2.96 16.71 -8.60
CA PHE A 119 4.01 17.73 -8.56
C PHE A 119 4.44 18.15 -7.15
N MET A 120 3.52 18.08 -6.20
CA MET A 120 3.77 18.54 -4.83
C MET A 120 3.00 17.67 -3.84
N PRO A 121 3.35 16.40 -3.70
CA PRO A 121 2.70 15.51 -2.75
C PRO A 121 2.91 16.03 -1.33
N ARG A 122 1.82 16.06 -0.55
CA ARG A 122 1.85 16.63 0.80
C ARG A 122 0.82 15.98 1.71
N LEU A 123 1.05 16.12 3.01
CA LEU A 123 0.06 15.81 4.03
C LEU A 123 0.00 16.97 5.02
N GLY A 124 -1.19 17.55 5.21
CA GLY A 124 -1.28 18.86 5.87
C GLY A 124 -0.45 19.91 5.11
N ASP A 125 0.38 20.65 5.83
CA ASP A 125 1.24 21.67 5.25
C ASP A 125 2.68 21.19 4.97
N LEU A 126 2.98 19.89 5.20
CA LEU A 126 4.30 19.34 4.95
C LEU A 126 4.36 18.57 3.63
N HIS A 127 5.40 18.86 2.83
CA HIS A 127 5.68 18.12 1.62
C HIS A 127 6.27 16.74 1.93
N ILE A 128 5.91 15.78 1.11
CA ILE A 128 6.51 14.44 1.14
C ILE A 128 7.81 14.53 0.35
N HIS A 129 8.88 13.95 0.88
CA HIS A 129 10.18 13.91 0.20
C HIS A 129 10.05 13.18 -1.16
N GLU A 130 10.71 13.68 -2.19
CA GLU A 130 10.60 13.18 -3.57
C GLU A 130 10.99 11.71 -3.75
N ASP A 131 11.95 11.23 -2.95
CA ASP A 131 12.36 9.81 -2.96
C ASP A 131 11.48 8.91 -2.08
N SER A 132 10.45 9.45 -1.44
CA SER A 132 9.52 8.63 -0.63
C SER A 132 8.71 7.71 -1.53
N ILE A 133 8.44 6.52 -1.02
CA ILE A 133 7.58 5.54 -1.69
C ILE A 133 6.22 5.54 -1.01
N THR A 134 5.17 5.87 -1.76
CA THR A 134 3.78 5.75 -1.28
C THR A 134 3.04 4.70 -2.10
N TYR A 135 2.39 3.75 -1.45
CA TYR A 135 1.52 2.79 -2.11
C TYR A 135 0.31 2.43 -1.25
N LEU A 136 -0.73 1.97 -1.91
CA LEU A 136 -2.00 1.59 -1.30
C LEU A 136 -2.21 0.09 -1.43
N THR A 137 -2.96 -0.48 -0.50
CA THR A 137 -3.46 -1.85 -0.63
C THR A 137 -4.97 -1.90 -0.57
N GLY A 138 -5.54 -2.96 -1.12
CA GLY A 138 -6.97 -3.25 -1.07
C GLY A 138 -7.27 -4.68 -1.50
N ASN A 139 -8.49 -5.12 -1.24
CA ASN A 139 -8.97 -6.42 -1.71
C ASN A 139 -9.60 -6.32 -3.10
N LEU A 140 -9.82 -7.46 -3.76
CA LEU A 140 -10.58 -7.54 -5.00
C LEU A 140 -12.07 -7.28 -4.72
N ASP A 141 -12.80 -6.71 -5.70
CA ASP A 141 -14.23 -6.31 -5.53
C ASP A 141 -15.22 -7.47 -5.40
N THR A 142 -14.75 -8.71 -5.29
CA THR A 142 -15.60 -9.89 -5.07
C THR A 142 -16.42 -9.82 -3.79
N ASP A 143 -16.05 -8.94 -2.84
CA ASP A 143 -16.72 -8.78 -1.55
C ASP A 143 -17.86 -7.74 -1.55
N GLY A 144 -18.31 -7.30 -2.73
CA GLY A 144 -19.50 -6.45 -2.87
C GLY A 144 -19.36 -5.01 -2.38
N VAL A 145 -18.18 -4.60 -1.95
CA VAL A 145 -17.86 -3.20 -1.64
C VAL A 145 -17.38 -2.55 -2.93
N GLY A 146 -18.26 -1.82 -3.59
CA GLY A 146 -17.96 -1.15 -4.84
C GLY A 146 -16.75 -0.24 -4.73
N ASP A 147 -16.20 0.05 -5.89
CA ASP A 147 -15.05 0.93 -6.17
C ASP A 147 -14.92 2.13 -5.20
N GLY A 148 -14.25 1.93 -4.09
CA GLY A 148 -14.03 2.95 -3.06
C GLY A 148 -13.03 4.05 -3.43
N LEU A 149 -12.56 4.10 -4.70
CA LEU A 149 -11.67 5.15 -5.19
C LEU A 149 -12.46 6.20 -5.97
N ALA A 150 -12.39 7.44 -5.53
CA ALA A 150 -12.92 8.57 -6.28
C ALA A 150 -12.22 8.69 -7.66
N GLN A 151 -12.95 9.12 -8.67
CA GLN A 151 -12.45 9.20 -10.06
C GLN A 151 -11.13 9.99 -10.17
N HIS A 152 -11.00 11.08 -9.43
CA HIS A 152 -9.80 11.92 -9.41
C HIS A 152 -8.58 11.22 -8.78
N THR A 153 -8.79 10.30 -7.84
CA THR A 153 -7.72 9.46 -7.27
C THR A 153 -7.25 8.42 -8.28
N ARG A 154 -8.16 7.78 -9.01
CA ARG A 154 -7.83 6.78 -10.04
C ARG A 154 -6.93 7.30 -11.14
N GLN A 155 -7.01 8.57 -11.48
CA GLN A 155 -6.18 9.18 -12.52
C GLN A 155 -4.71 9.38 -12.11
N ARG A 156 -4.41 9.23 -10.82
CA ARG A 156 -3.10 9.52 -10.21
C ARG A 156 -2.37 8.28 -9.71
N ILE A 157 -2.99 7.12 -9.81
CA ILE A 157 -2.45 5.86 -9.31
C ILE A 157 -2.43 4.79 -10.40
N ILE A 158 -1.50 3.85 -10.29
CA ILE A 158 -1.46 2.65 -11.14
C ILE A 158 -1.95 1.46 -10.34
N GLU A 159 -3.03 0.84 -10.79
CA GLU A 159 -3.56 -0.37 -10.18
C GLU A 159 -2.79 -1.61 -10.65
N LEU A 160 -2.38 -2.45 -9.71
CA LEU A 160 -1.74 -3.74 -9.95
C LEU A 160 -2.55 -4.85 -9.26
N ILE A 161 -2.96 -5.83 -10.03
CA ILE A 161 -3.59 -7.04 -9.50
C ILE A 161 -2.49 -8.01 -9.05
N VAL A 162 -2.41 -8.23 -7.73
CA VAL A 162 -1.43 -9.13 -7.14
C VAL A 162 -2.05 -10.50 -6.96
N ARG A 163 -1.52 -11.50 -7.66
CA ARG A 163 -1.93 -12.90 -7.53
C ARG A 163 -1.19 -13.59 -6.37
N LYS A 164 -1.76 -14.65 -5.88
CA LYS A 164 -1.05 -15.56 -4.95
C LYS A 164 0.22 -16.11 -5.61
N PRO A 165 1.29 -16.34 -4.83
CA PRO A 165 2.46 -17.04 -5.32
C PRO A 165 2.10 -18.49 -5.63
N ASN A 166 2.73 -19.09 -6.65
CA ASN A 166 2.76 -20.52 -6.78
C ASN A 166 3.75 -21.13 -5.77
N SER A 167 3.77 -22.46 -5.66
CA SER A 167 4.64 -23.17 -4.70
C SER A 167 6.12 -22.84 -4.90
N ASP A 168 6.61 -22.79 -6.13
CA ASP A 168 8.02 -22.52 -6.44
C ASP A 168 8.42 -21.10 -6.03
N GLU A 169 7.57 -20.11 -6.32
CA GLU A 169 7.78 -18.71 -5.91
C GLU A 169 7.77 -18.56 -4.40
N TRP A 170 6.84 -19.25 -3.73
CA TRP A 170 6.75 -19.22 -2.27
C TRP A 170 7.94 -19.90 -1.61
N LEU A 171 8.37 -21.06 -2.10
CA LEU A 171 9.53 -21.79 -1.59
C LEU A 171 10.82 -21.01 -1.79
N ALA A 172 11.01 -20.36 -2.94
CA ALA A 172 12.14 -19.50 -3.20
C ALA A 172 12.21 -18.31 -2.22
N TRP A 173 11.06 -17.68 -1.92
CA TRP A 173 10.96 -16.65 -0.90
C TRP A 173 11.24 -17.19 0.50
N ALA A 174 10.66 -18.33 0.86
CA ALA A 174 10.76 -18.95 2.18
C ALA A 174 12.21 -19.29 2.56
N LEU A 175 13.00 -19.79 1.60
CA LEU A 175 14.44 -20.07 1.77
C LEU A 175 15.22 -18.84 2.24
N ASN A 176 14.89 -17.67 1.71
CA ASN A 176 15.58 -16.41 2.01
C ASN A 176 15.03 -15.70 3.27
N ASN A 177 13.90 -16.16 3.81
CA ASN A 177 13.22 -15.53 4.95
C ASN A 177 13.20 -16.38 6.22
N GLY A 178 14.02 -17.44 6.30
CA GLY A 178 14.19 -18.24 7.50
C GLY A 178 12.95 -19.06 7.90
N ILE A 179 12.11 -19.40 6.93
CA ILE A 179 10.94 -20.23 7.18
C ILE A 179 11.36 -21.67 7.55
N SER A 180 10.65 -22.29 8.48
CA SER A 180 10.92 -23.64 8.94
C SER A 180 10.98 -24.63 7.77
N PRO A 181 12.04 -25.46 7.67
CA PRO A 181 12.15 -26.50 6.64
C PRO A 181 10.97 -27.48 6.64
N ILE A 182 10.35 -27.72 7.80
CA ILE A 182 9.17 -28.59 7.93
C ILE A 182 7.98 -27.98 7.18
N LEU A 183 7.76 -26.68 7.34
CA LEU A 183 6.69 -25.97 6.63
C LEU A 183 6.96 -25.93 5.12
N MET A 184 8.22 -25.70 4.73
CA MET A 184 8.62 -25.72 3.33
C MET A 184 8.35 -27.08 2.67
N ALA A 185 8.75 -28.17 3.34
CA ALA A 185 8.49 -29.53 2.86
C ALA A 185 6.98 -29.84 2.80
N TRP A 186 6.18 -29.27 3.69
CA TRP A 186 4.74 -29.42 3.67
C TRP A 186 4.10 -28.69 2.46
N VAL A 187 4.52 -27.44 2.18
CA VAL A 187 4.04 -26.68 1.02
C VAL A 187 4.46 -27.34 -0.30
N ASP A 188 5.71 -27.84 -0.38
CA ASP A 188 6.20 -28.58 -1.55
C ASP A 188 5.34 -29.81 -1.84
N ARG A 189 4.97 -30.55 -0.78
CA ARG A 189 4.13 -31.75 -0.90
C ARG A 189 2.66 -31.43 -1.20
N TYR A 190 2.16 -30.29 -0.74
CA TYR A 190 0.75 -29.91 -0.84
C TYR A 190 0.60 -28.50 -1.44
N PRO A 191 1.00 -28.28 -2.72
CA PRO A 191 1.00 -26.97 -3.35
C PRO A 191 -0.38 -26.32 -3.40
N GLN A 192 -1.46 -27.12 -3.39
CA GLN A 192 -2.85 -26.65 -3.36
C GLN A 192 -3.17 -25.78 -2.12
N CYS A 193 -2.36 -25.80 -1.06
CA CYS A 193 -2.54 -24.94 0.10
C CYS A 193 -2.33 -23.44 -0.23
N LEU A 194 -1.68 -23.15 -1.36
CA LEU A 194 -1.47 -21.78 -1.88
C LEU A 194 -2.47 -21.40 -2.96
N GLU A 195 -3.35 -22.30 -3.38
CA GLU A 195 -4.34 -22.00 -4.42
C GLU A 195 -5.32 -20.89 -3.98
N SER A 196 -5.85 -20.20 -4.95
CA SER A 196 -6.88 -19.19 -4.75
C SER A 196 -8.19 -19.87 -4.33
N TYR A 197 -8.86 -19.30 -3.33
CA TYR A 197 -10.24 -19.71 -3.01
C TYR A 197 -11.26 -19.23 -4.06
N LEU A 198 -10.83 -18.37 -5.00
CA LEU A 198 -11.67 -17.89 -6.11
C LEU A 198 -11.68 -18.86 -7.29
N ASP A 199 -10.75 -19.81 -7.33
CA ASP A 199 -10.61 -20.80 -8.41
C ASP A 199 -11.41 -22.10 -8.11
N GLY A 200 -12.14 -22.15 -6.98
CA GLY A 200 -12.92 -23.28 -6.50
C GLY A 200 -14.41 -23.22 -6.84
#